data_81ffd647cba527e9f40b46d8042b7e0b
#
_entry.id   81ffd647cba527e9f40b46d8042b7e0b
#
_cell.length_a   1.000
_cell.length_b   1.000
_cell.length_c   1.000
_cell.angle_alpha   90.00
_cell.angle_beta   90.00
_cell.angle_gamma   90.00
#
_symmetry.space_group_name_H-M   'P 1'
#
loop_
_entity.id
_entity.type
_entity.pdbx_description
1 polymer ?
#
loop_
_entity_poly.entity_id
_entity_poly.type
_entity_poly.pdbx_seq_one_letter_code
_entity_poly.pdbx_strand_id
1 'polypeptide(L)'
;ANENPELKEGTPLAPVDLYSIDPIYTLVRADEDEIVYVWPDPTEDESEIFIERRYRQLGGYKVQMLVTLYNFSKQGLENQPEITVYSWELPGAHKTGFFAPPANILEGMCMAGGDFAREDAASLLEDDNDSSPAGDASWVGTGTQYFLKALIARGMTEARCFIDANAYGVVSASLYRKNAFVIEPAEGSICFPVWYKADDSALMRCDSVTTDLEIDHLDLFRGSVARKALDDHAESLSEEQSTGYLSVVENFSKARGAGVYPFEFYMGPKEINRLEKSEVGLEDSINFWVVGFLSKPMLYLLRWFHSLIPHWAIAIILLTLLVKLVLLPITQKSFAQMQRMGQLRPMMDELKKKYGKDKERLNQEMMNLYKREKINPLGGCLPMLLQMPIWIALYRTIYSSVELFQAPMGLWIHDLSAPDPYFVLPVLLGASMFLQQRLTPTTMDNAQAKMMMYFMPIMFTVFMLFLPSGLNLYIFVNTLLSLVQQWYLRRKFNTPVMKPA
;
A
#
# COMPACT_ATOMS: atom_id res chain seq x y z
N ALA A 1 0.24 12.05 29.35
CA ALA A 1 0.22 10.90 30.24
C ALA A 1 -1.21 10.38 30.24
N ASN A 2 -1.59 9.64 29.20
CA ASN A 2 -2.85 8.92 29.17
C ASN A 2 -2.56 7.50 29.63
N GLU A 3 -3.00 7.19 30.84
CA GLU A 3 -3.03 5.85 31.37
C GLU A 3 -4.00 5.03 30.51
N ASN A 4 -3.43 4.09 29.77
CA ASN A 4 -4.20 3.02 29.12
C ASN A 4 -4.99 2.31 30.23
N PRO A 5 -6.33 2.18 30.12
CA PRO A 5 -7.06 1.39 31.09
C PRO A 5 -6.57 -0.06 30.92
N GLU A 6 -5.78 -0.54 31.90
CA GLU A 6 -5.46 -1.95 32.02
C GLU A 6 -6.79 -2.72 32.10
N LEU A 7 -7.09 -3.51 31.10
CA LEU A 7 -8.17 -4.50 31.14
C LEU A 7 -7.87 -5.44 32.30
N LYS A 8 -8.51 -5.21 33.45
CA LYS A 8 -8.46 -6.14 34.56
C LYS A 8 -9.09 -7.45 34.11
N GLU A 9 -8.37 -8.54 34.29
CA GLU A 9 -8.92 -9.89 34.13
C GLU A 9 -10.25 -9.98 34.88
N GLY A 10 -11.34 -10.30 34.16
CA GLY A 10 -12.67 -10.41 34.75
C GLY A 10 -13.59 -9.19 34.54
N THR A 11 -13.18 -8.14 33.86
CA THR A 11 -14.13 -7.11 33.42
C THR A 11 -15.03 -7.71 32.33
N PRO A 12 -16.36 -7.81 32.54
CA PRO A 12 -17.23 -8.26 31.46
C PRO A 12 -17.01 -7.30 30.28
N LEU A 13 -16.73 -7.84 29.10
CA LEU A 13 -16.76 -7.09 27.86
C LEU A 13 -18.05 -6.28 27.91
N ALA A 14 -17.95 -4.97 27.77
CA ALA A 14 -19.14 -4.13 27.61
C ALA A 14 -20.02 -4.80 26.57
N PRO A 15 -21.34 -4.88 26.77
CA PRO A 15 -22.19 -5.51 25.77
C PRO A 15 -21.87 -4.82 24.44
N VAL A 16 -21.27 -5.58 23.53
CA VAL A 16 -21.18 -5.20 22.14
C VAL A 16 -22.62 -4.80 21.81
N ASP A 17 -22.81 -3.60 21.31
CA ASP A 17 -24.13 -3.14 20.91
C ASP A 17 -24.63 -4.11 19.83
N LEU A 18 -25.40 -5.11 20.29
CA LEU A 18 -25.94 -6.20 19.48
C LEU A 18 -27.06 -5.71 18.52
N TYR A 19 -27.22 -4.40 18.36
CA TYR A 19 -28.13 -3.81 17.39
C TYR A 19 -27.67 -3.94 15.94
N SER A 20 -26.42 -4.38 15.72
CA SER A 20 -25.96 -4.89 14.43
C SER A 20 -25.68 -6.40 14.52
N ILE A 21 -26.63 -7.18 14.99
CA ILE A 21 -26.57 -8.62 14.71
C ILE A 21 -26.69 -8.72 13.20
N ASP A 22 -25.56 -9.05 12.53
CA ASP A 22 -25.61 -9.45 11.14
C ASP A 22 -26.68 -10.56 11.04
N PRO A 23 -27.72 -10.37 10.22
CA PRO A 23 -28.79 -11.36 10.12
C PRO A 23 -28.18 -12.72 9.77
N ILE A 24 -28.65 -13.77 10.42
CA ILE A 24 -28.22 -15.15 10.11
C ILE A 24 -28.81 -15.51 8.77
N TYR A 25 -27.96 -15.55 7.75
CA TYR A 25 -28.34 -15.92 6.40
C TYR A 25 -28.41 -17.44 6.26
N THR A 26 -29.48 -17.93 5.63
CA THR A 26 -29.63 -19.33 5.27
C THR A 26 -28.96 -19.60 3.94
N LEU A 27 -28.10 -20.65 3.89
CA LEU A 27 -27.49 -21.11 2.66
C LEU A 27 -28.56 -21.85 1.83
N VAL A 28 -28.93 -21.29 0.69
CA VAL A 28 -29.96 -21.86 -0.19
C VAL A 28 -29.36 -22.57 -1.40
N ARG A 29 -28.16 -22.19 -1.84
CA ARG A 29 -27.44 -22.78 -2.96
C ARG A 29 -25.94 -22.73 -2.81
N ALA A 30 -25.25 -23.81 -3.18
CA ALA A 30 -23.77 -23.83 -3.28
C ALA A 30 -23.39 -24.70 -4.48
N ASP A 31 -22.88 -24.08 -5.53
CA ASP A 31 -22.36 -24.71 -6.73
C ASP A 31 -20.82 -24.51 -6.80
N GLU A 32 -20.19 -25.04 -7.86
CA GLU A 32 -18.73 -24.86 -8.04
C GLU A 32 -18.33 -23.40 -8.20
N ASP A 33 -19.16 -22.56 -8.81
CA ASP A 33 -18.86 -21.16 -9.15
C ASP A 33 -19.61 -20.14 -8.30
N GLU A 34 -20.69 -20.54 -7.60
CA GLU A 34 -21.60 -19.62 -6.94
C GLU A 34 -22.10 -20.12 -5.58
N ILE A 35 -22.19 -19.20 -4.63
CA ILE A 35 -22.81 -19.44 -3.32
C ILE A 35 -23.90 -18.40 -3.11
N VAL A 36 -25.10 -18.86 -2.71
CA VAL A 36 -26.26 -17.99 -2.48
C VAL A 36 -26.78 -18.15 -1.06
N TYR A 37 -26.87 -17.03 -0.38
CA TYR A 37 -27.47 -16.91 0.95
C TYR A 37 -28.70 -16.02 0.89
N VAL A 38 -29.73 -16.35 1.69
CA VAL A 38 -30.96 -15.54 1.82
C VAL A 38 -31.29 -15.28 3.26
N TRP A 39 -31.83 -14.11 3.54
CA TRP A 39 -32.39 -13.71 4.84
C TRP A 39 -33.71 -12.95 4.62
N PRO A 40 -34.74 -13.16 5.46
CA PRO A 40 -34.84 -14.23 6.45
C PRO A 40 -34.94 -15.61 5.80
N ASP A 41 -34.99 -16.67 6.60
CA ASP A 41 -35.09 -18.04 6.08
C ASP A 41 -36.38 -18.20 5.26
N PRO A 42 -36.29 -18.45 3.96
CA PRO A 42 -37.49 -18.54 3.10
C PRO A 42 -38.36 -19.78 3.38
N THR A 43 -37.90 -20.72 4.24
CA THR A 43 -38.66 -21.93 4.61
C THR A 43 -39.47 -21.75 5.88
N GLU A 44 -39.10 -20.82 6.74
CA GLU A 44 -39.68 -20.69 8.07
C GLU A 44 -40.37 -19.32 8.29
N ASP A 45 -40.10 -18.35 7.45
CA ASP A 45 -40.56 -16.96 7.61
C ASP A 45 -41.56 -16.57 6.50
N GLU A 46 -42.72 -16.05 6.93
CA GLU A 46 -43.75 -15.47 6.05
C GLU A 46 -43.41 -14.02 5.64
N SER A 47 -42.15 -13.64 5.70
CA SER A 47 -41.70 -12.29 5.32
C SER A 47 -42.05 -11.98 3.87
N GLU A 48 -42.44 -10.74 3.64
CA GLU A 48 -42.64 -10.20 2.29
C GLU A 48 -41.38 -9.48 1.76
N ILE A 49 -40.30 -9.43 2.56
CA ILE A 49 -39.04 -8.77 2.20
C ILE A 49 -37.90 -9.75 2.43
N PHE A 50 -37.08 -9.96 1.39
CA PHE A 50 -35.93 -10.85 1.46
C PHE A 50 -34.67 -10.17 0.96
N ILE A 51 -33.53 -10.52 1.56
CA ILE A 51 -32.19 -10.12 1.13
C ILE A 51 -31.45 -11.35 0.64
N GLU A 52 -31.07 -11.36 -0.63
CA GLU A 52 -30.22 -12.38 -1.23
C GLU A 52 -28.79 -11.86 -1.32
N ARG A 53 -27.82 -12.64 -0.88
CA ARG A 53 -26.39 -12.43 -1.10
C ARG A 53 -25.83 -13.53 -1.97
N ARG A 54 -25.34 -13.18 -3.14
CA ARG A 54 -24.81 -14.07 -4.15
C ARG A 54 -23.32 -13.80 -4.30
N TYR A 55 -22.50 -14.82 -4.16
CA TYR A 55 -21.05 -14.72 -4.24
C TYR A 55 -20.54 -15.57 -5.40
N ARG A 56 -19.63 -14.99 -6.19
CA ARG A 56 -18.93 -15.67 -7.28
C ARG A 56 -17.44 -15.34 -7.22
N GLN A 57 -16.60 -16.37 -7.38
CA GLN A 57 -15.17 -16.19 -7.43
C GLN A 57 -14.71 -15.75 -8.82
N LEU A 58 -14.07 -14.58 -8.94
CA LEU A 58 -13.49 -14.08 -10.20
C LEU A 58 -12.04 -14.51 -10.40
N GLY A 59 -11.44 -15.18 -9.43
CA GLY A 59 -10.03 -15.54 -9.40
C GLY A 59 -9.13 -14.40 -8.87
N GLY A 60 -7.87 -14.71 -8.56
CA GLY A 60 -6.86 -13.72 -8.19
C GLY A 60 -7.16 -12.86 -6.97
N TYR A 61 -7.82 -13.36 -5.93
CA TYR A 61 -8.26 -12.66 -4.72
C TYR A 61 -9.49 -11.77 -4.88
N LYS A 62 -10.23 -11.90 -5.97
CA LYS A 62 -11.45 -11.15 -6.23
C LYS A 62 -12.68 -12.05 -6.08
N VAL A 63 -13.68 -11.51 -5.40
CA VAL A 63 -14.99 -12.13 -5.25
C VAL A 63 -16.02 -11.10 -5.64
N GLN A 64 -16.88 -11.44 -6.56
CA GLN A 64 -18.04 -10.64 -6.89
C GLN A 64 -19.18 -10.99 -5.94
N MET A 65 -19.87 -9.96 -5.46
CA MET A 65 -21.05 -10.10 -4.61
C MET A 65 -22.19 -9.29 -5.19
N LEU A 66 -23.33 -9.94 -5.34
CA LEU A 66 -24.60 -9.25 -5.58
C LEU A 66 -25.44 -9.29 -4.31
N VAL A 67 -25.89 -8.16 -3.89
CA VAL A 67 -26.91 -8.04 -2.85
C VAL A 67 -28.19 -7.65 -3.54
N THR A 68 -29.22 -8.49 -3.40
CA THR A 68 -30.54 -8.21 -3.95
C THR A 68 -31.54 -8.11 -2.83
N LEU A 69 -32.25 -7.00 -2.78
CA LEU A 69 -33.35 -6.76 -1.84
C LEU A 69 -34.65 -6.95 -2.59
N TYR A 70 -35.44 -7.94 -2.22
CA TYR A 70 -36.74 -8.25 -2.82
C TYR A 70 -37.85 -7.65 -1.99
N ASN A 71 -38.82 -7.00 -2.66
CA ASN A 71 -40.03 -6.44 -2.05
C ASN A 71 -41.27 -7.08 -2.62
N PHE A 72 -41.79 -8.09 -1.95
CA PHE A 72 -43.07 -8.75 -2.26
C PHE A 72 -44.24 -8.11 -1.54
N SER A 73 -43.99 -7.08 -0.72
CA SER A 73 -45.06 -6.36 -0.01
C SER A 73 -45.92 -5.53 -0.98
N LYS A 74 -47.04 -5.07 -0.50
CA LYS A 74 -47.94 -4.16 -1.23
C LYS A 74 -47.55 -2.70 -1.16
N GLN A 75 -46.48 -2.40 -0.45
CA GLN A 75 -46.00 -1.02 -0.22
C GLN A 75 -44.58 -0.83 -0.76
N GLY A 76 -44.25 0.37 -1.21
CA GLY A 76 -42.89 0.71 -1.57
C GLY A 76 -41.97 0.62 -0.36
N LEU A 77 -40.78 0.04 -0.54
CA LEU A 77 -39.77 -0.12 0.48
C LEU A 77 -38.70 0.95 0.30
N GLU A 78 -38.64 1.90 1.23
CA GLU A 78 -37.53 2.87 1.27
C GLU A 78 -36.27 2.18 1.79
N ASN A 79 -35.16 2.35 1.05
CA ASN A 79 -33.92 1.65 1.32
C ASN A 79 -32.72 2.55 1.08
N GLN A 80 -31.74 2.46 1.98
CA GLN A 80 -30.44 3.11 1.89
C GLN A 80 -29.37 2.07 2.21
N PRO A 81 -28.82 1.39 1.20
CA PRO A 81 -27.88 0.31 1.44
C PRO A 81 -26.56 0.83 1.97
N GLU A 82 -26.03 0.13 2.96
CA GLU A 82 -24.71 0.31 3.53
C GLU A 82 -24.03 -1.06 3.63
N ILE A 83 -22.75 -1.13 3.20
CA ILE A 83 -21.91 -2.30 3.36
C ILE A 83 -20.60 -1.89 3.98
N THR A 84 -20.23 -2.58 5.06
CA THR A 84 -19.04 -2.30 5.83
C THR A 84 -18.04 -3.44 5.74
N VAL A 85 -16.77 -3.10 5.50
CA VAL A 85 -15.61 -3.98 5.70
C VAL A 85 -14.93 -3.56 6.97
N TYR A 86 -14.62 -4.51 7.83
CA TYR A 86 -13.89 -4.22 9.06
C TYR A 86 -12.71 -5.16 9.26
N SER A 87 -11.74 -4.66 9.97
CA SER A 87 -10.58 -5.40 10.42
C SER A 87 -10.31 -5.06 11.89
N TRP A 88 -9.79 -6.01 12.59
CA TRP A 88 -9.48 -5.87 14.01
C TRP A 88 -8.01 -6.10 14.28
N GLU A 89 -7.49 -5.33 15.21
CA GLU A 89 -6.13 -5.44 15.71
C GLU A 89 -6.12 -5.31 17.24
N LEU A 90 -5.28 -6.08 17.91
CA LEU A 90 -5.14 -5.96 19.36
C LEU A 90 -4.62 -4.57 19.73
N PRO A 91 -5.34 -3.80 20.58
CA PRO A 91 -4.87 -2.51 21.04
C PRO A 91 -3.49 -2.63 21.68
N GLY A 92 -2.52 -1.82 21.22
CA GLY A 92 -1.16 -1.84 21.73
C GLY A 92 -0.25 -2.95 21.19
N ALA A 93 -0.68 -3.70 20.16
CA ALA A 93 0.14 -4.70 19.48
C ALA A 93 1.41 -4.09 18.86
N HIS A 94 1.43 -2.80 18.59
CA HIS A 94 2.55 -2.09 17.99
C HIS A 94 3.23 -1.15 18.99
N LYS A 95 4.14 -1.71 19.77
CA LYS A 95 5.15 -0.88 20.47
C LYS A 95 6.22 -0.52 19.44
N THR A 96 6.06 0.63 18.80
CA THR A 96 7.08 1.17 17.90
C THR A 96 8.29 1.60 18.72
N GLY A 97 9.44 0.97 18.47
CA GLY A 97 10.72 1.51 18.94
C GLY A 97 11.02 2.81 18.17
N PHE A 98 11.72 3.74 18.78
CA PHE A 98 12.09 5.03 18.18
C PHE A 98 12.71 4.93 16.76
N PHE A 99 13.26 3.77 16.39
CA PHE A 99 13.86 3.50 15.08
C PHE A 99 13.18 2.37 14.30
N ALA A 100 12.19 1.69 14.89
CA ALA A 100 11.45 0.66 14.17
C ALA A 100 10.27 1.31 13.45
N PRO A 101 10.12 1.10 12.14
CA PRO A 101 8.89 1.50 11.48
C PRO A 101 7.73 0.76 12.14
N PRO A 102 6.57 1.42 12.31
CA PRO A 102 5.39 0.75 12.82
C PRO A 102 5.05 -0.40 11.87
N ALA A 103 5.24 -1.64 12.32
CA ALA A 103 4.90 -2.81 11.54
C ALA A 103 3.38 -3.00 11.58
N ASN A 104 2.78 -3.22 10.42
CA ASN A 104 1.38 -3.66 10.27
C ASN A 104 0.31 -2.78 10.92
N ILE A 105 0.45 -1.45 10.85
CA ILE A 105 -0.65 -0.56 11.26
C ILE A 105 -1.87 -0.87 10.41
N LEU A 106 -3.00 -1.06 11.10
CA LEU A 106 -4.30 -1.20 10.46
C LEU A 106 -4.82 0.17 10.07
N GLU A 107 -5.12 0.35 8.80
CA GLU A 107 -5.58 1.60 8.19
C GLU A 107 -6.96 1.41 7.57
N GLY A 108 -7.83 2.42 7.70
CA GLY A 108 -9.00 2.60 6.87
C GLY A 108 -8.65 3.42 5.63
N MET A 109 -9.24 3.09 4.49
CA MET A 109 -8.94 3.71 3.21
C MET A 109 -10.20 3.93 2.39
N CYS A 110 -10.27 5.05 1.66
CA CYS A 110 -11.34 5.36 0.73
C CYS A 110 -10.82 6.12 -0.49
N MET A 111 -11.39 5.81 -1.65
CA MET A 111 -11.20 6.54 -2.89
C MET A 111 -12.55 7.10 -3.36
N ALA A 112 -12.70 8.41 -3.39
CA ALA A 112 -13.92 9.05 -3.87
C ALA A 112 -13.62 10.34 -4.64
N GLY A 113 -14.31 10.57 -5.76
CA GLY A 113 -14.12 11.77 -6.59
C GLY A 113 -12.72 11.92 -7.18
N GLY A 114 -11.90 10.88 -7.17
CA GLY A 114 -10.49 10.91 -7.56
C GLY A 114 -9.52 11.26 -6.43
N ASP A 115 -10.02 11.57 -5.23
CA ASP A 115 -9.22 11.83 -4.04
C ASP A 115 -9.14 10.57 -3.17
N PHE A 116 -7.95 10.34 -2.59
CA PHE A 116 -7.65 9.19 -1.75
C PHE A 116 -7.46 9.61 -0.29
N ALA A 117 -8.25 9.03 0.61
CA ALA A 117 -8.09 9.16 2.06
C ALA A 117 -7.51 7.89 2.67
N ARG A 118 -6.69 8.06 3.68
CA ARG A 118 -6.09 6.99 4.48
C ARG A 118 -5.90 7.47 5.90
N GLU A 119 -6.45 6.73 6.87
CA GLU A 119 -6.32 7.04 8.27
C GLU A 119 -6.00 5.77 9.08
N ASP A 120 -5.14 5.89 10.05
CA ASP A 120 -4.90 4.81 11.01
C ASP A 120 -5.89 4.90 12.19
N ALA A 121 -6.00 3.80 12.95
CA ALA A 121 -6.92 3.73 14.07
C ALA A 121 -6.68 4.82 15.13
N ALA A 122 -5.44 5.26 15.34
CA ALA A 122 -5.12 6.28 16.33
C ALA A 122 -5.60 7.67 15.87
N SER A 123 -5.37 8.00 14.61
CA SER A 123 -5.84 9.24 13.99
C SER A 123 -7.36 9.34 13.99
N LEU A 124 -8.05 8.23 13.65
CA LEU A 124 -9.52 8.17 13.65
C LEU A 124 -10.13 8.33 15.05
N LEU A 125 -9.42 7.91 16.11
CA LEU A 125 -9.89 8.08 17.50
C LEU A 125 -9.64 9.48 18.06
N GLU A 126 -8.67 10.22 17.51
CA GLU A 126 -8.32 11.57 17.96
C GLU A 126 -9.15 12.67 17.27
N ASP A 127 -9.56 12.46 16.03
CA ASP A 127 -10.32 13.42 15.23
C ASP A 127 -11.80 12.99 15.11
N ASP A 128 -12.69 13.79 15.68
CA ASP A 128 -14.16 13.70 15.43
C ASP A 128 -14.54 14.13 13.99
N ASN A 129 -13.55 14.36 13.12
CA ASN A 129 -13.78 14.81 11.75
C ASN A 129 -13.82 13.63 10.80
N ASP A 130 -14.93 13.52 10.07
CA ASP A 130 -15.05 12.66 8.90
C ASP A 130 -14.00 13.06 7.86
N SER A 131 -12.95 12.25 7.73
CA SER A 131 -11.88 12.44 6.74
C SER A 131 -12.24 11.89 5.36
N SER A 132 -13.47 11.44 5.17
CA SER A 132 -13.92 10.83 3.92
C SER A 132 -13.91 11.85 2.77
N PRO A 133 -13.31 11.53 1.62
CA PRO A 133 -13.25 12.45 0.50
C PRO A 133 -14.64 12.68 -0.10
N ALA A 134 -14.83 13.89 -0.64
CA ALA A 134 -16.06 14.26 -1.32
C ALA A 134 -16.15 13.62 -2.71
N GLY A 135 -17.36 13.28 -3.14
CA GLY A 135 -17.57 12.72 -4.49
C GLY A 135 -18.06 11.28 -4.44
N ASP A 136 -18.21 10.66 -5.61
CA ASP A 136 -18.65 9.27 -5.69
C ASP A 136 -17.51 8.33 -5.35
N ALA A 137 -17.77 7.44 -4.38
CA ALA A 137 -16.80 6.46 -3.94
C ALA A 137 -16.60 5.37 -4.99
N SER A 138 -15.34 5.14 -5.37
CA SER A 138 -14.95 4.03 -6.25
C SER A 138 -14.73 2.77 -5.45
N TRP A 139 -14.11 2.90 -4.28
CA TRP A 139 -13.87 1.79 -3.36
C TRP A 139 -13.60 2.28 -1.95
N VAL A 140 -13.81 1.41 -0.98
CA VAL A 140 -13.48 1.58 0.42
C VAL A 140 -12.84 0.32 0.95
N GLY A 141 -12.02 0.42 2.00
CA GLY A 141 -11.42 -0.80 2.53
C GLY A 141 -10.61 -0.59 3.79
N THR A 142 -10.21 -1.71 4.37
CA THR A 142 -9.28 -1.76 5.48
C THR A 142 -8.05 -2.58 5.08
N GLY A 143 -6.90 -2.22 5.59
CA GLY A 143 -5.70 -2.96 5.24
C GLY A 143 -4.53 -2.70 6.15
N THR A 144 -3.56 -3.59 6.06
CA THR A 144 -2.26 -3.45 6.71
C THR A 144 -1.21 -3.05 5.66
N GLN A 145 0.04 -3.09 6.04
CA GLN A 145 1.16 -2.81 5.13
C GLN A 145 1.12 -3.66 3.85
N TYR A 146 0.80 -4.96 3.96
CA TYR A 146 0.92 -5.93 2.86
C TYR A 146 -0.40 -6.47 2.33
N PHE A 147 -1.48 -6.32 3.07
CA PHE A 147 -2.78 -6.90 2.72
C PHE A 147 -3.87 -5.85 2.69
N LEU A 148 -4.81 -6.03 1.78
CA LEU A 148 -5.96 -5.17 1.57
C LEU A 148 -7.24 -6.00 1.56
N LYS A 149 -8.26 -5.51 2.25
CA LYS A 149 -9.65 -5.89 2.08
C LYS A 149 -10.37 -4.67 1.53
N ALA A 150 -10.75 -4.69 0.29
CA ALA A 150 -11.46 -3.58 -0.35
C ALA A 150 -12.81 -4.02 -0.89
N LEU A 151 -13.75 -3.12 -0.77
CA LEU A 151 -15.07 -3.19 -1.36
C LEU A 151 -15.14 -2.16 -2.48
N ILE A 152 -15.32 -2.64 -3.71
CA ILE A 152 -15.37 -1.83 -4.92
C ILE A 152 -16.84 -1.64 -5.30
N ALA A 153 -17.24 -0.38 -5.51
CA ALA A 153 -18.58 -0.03 -5.97
C ALA A 153 -18.68 -0.27 -7.48
N ARG A 154 -19.31 -1.36 -7.89
CA ARG A 154 -19.59 -1.64 -9.31
C ARG A 154 -21.03 -1.25 -9.63
N GLY A 155 -21.22 -0.07 -10.23
CA GLY A 155 -22.56 0.38 -10.65
C GLY A 155 -23.44 0.97 -9.53
N MET A 156 -22.90 1.22 -8.35
CA MET A 156 -23.58 2.00 -7.32
C MET A 156 -23.42 3.50 -7.60
N THR A 157 -24.49 4.14 -8.07
CA THR A 157 -24.53 5.59 -8.26
C THR A 157 -24.64 6.30 -6.92
N GLU A 158 -24.07 7.50 -6.79
CA GLU A 158 -24.07 8.31 -5.55
C GLU A 158 -23.46 7.58 -4.35
N ALA A 159 -22.54 6.66 -4.59
CA ALA A 159 -21.83 5.97 -3.52
C ALA A 159 -21.00 6.96 -2.68
N ARG A 160 -21.01 6.77 -1.37
CA ARG A 160 -20.19 7.50 -0.41
C ARG A 160 -19.40 6.51 0.41
N CYS A 161 -18.29 6.95 0.95
CA CYS A 161 -17.51 6.17 1.89
C CYS A 161 -17.45 6.85 3.26
N PHE A 162 -17.28 6.03 4.27
CA PHE A 162 -17.04 6.45 5.63
C PHE A 162 -16.01 5.53 6.27
N ILE A 163 -15.02 6.10 6.98
CA ILE A 163 -13.99 5.36 7.69
C ILE A 163 -14.13 5.69 9.17
N ASP A 164 -14.11 4.66 10.01
CA ASP A 164 -14.26 4.81 11.44
C ASP A 164 -13.37 3.82 12.22
N ALA A 165 -13.08 4.13 13.46
CA ALA A 165 -12.39 3.23 14.37
C ALA A 165 -12.99 3.30 15.77
N ASN A 166 -13.00 2.17 16.48
CA ASN A 166 -13.44 2.12 17.85
C ASN A 166 -12.29 1.87 18.83
N ALA A 167 -12.54 2.15 20.10
CA ALA A 167 -11.55 1.97 21.18
C ALA A 167 -11.09 0.51 21.38
N TYR A 168 -11.75 -0.45 20.74
CA TYR A 168 -11.37 -1.88 20.80
C TYR A 168 -10.41 -2.30 19.68
N GLY A 169 -9.94 -1.37 18.86
CA GLY A 169 -9.01 -1.64 17.77
C GLY A 169 -9.68 -2.15 16.49
N VAL A 170 -10.99 -1.95 16.34
CA VAL A 170 -11.68 -2.23 15.08
C VAL A 170 -11.61 -0.99 14.21
N VAL A 171 -11.12 -1.14 13.00
CA VAL A 171 -11.23 -0.16 11.93
C VAL A 171 -12.27 -0.66 10.95
N SER A 172 -13.26 0.17 10.68
CA SER A 172 -14.35 -0.08 9.74
C SER A 172 -14.29 0.90 8.57
N ALA A 173 -14.69 0.41 7.42
CA ALA A 173 -14.76 1.18 6.20
C ALA A 173 -16.06 0.83 5.48
N SER A 174 -16.97 1.79 5.43
CA SER A 174 -18.33 1.62 4.92
C SER A 174 -18.50 2.26 3.55
N LEU A 175 -19.20 1.57 2.67
CA LEU A 175 -19.72 2.07 1.42
C LEU A 175 -21.23 2.17 1.52
N TYR A 176 -21.77 3.36 1.33
CA TYR A 176 -23.21 3.59 1.42
C TYR A 176 -23.70 4.48 0.28
N ARG A 177 -25.00 4.40 -0.01
CA ARG A 177 -25.62 5.31 -0.96
C ARG A 177 -26.08 6.58 -0.24
N LYS A 178 -25.76 7.76 -0.82
CA LYS A 178 -26.09 9.06 -0.21
C LYS A 178 -27.59 9.26 -0.01
N ASN A 179 -28.39 8.92 -1.02
CA ASN A 179 -29.82 9.12 -1.00
C ASN A 179 -30.55 7.79 -0.88
N ALA A 180 -31.55 7.72 -0.01
CA ALA A 180 -32.47 6.61 0.01
C ALA A 180 -33.27 6.55 -1.31
N PHE A 181 -33.72 5.37 -1.67
CA PHE A 181 -34.62 5.17 -2.82
C PHE A 181 -35.69 4.15 -2.45
N VAL A 182 -36.76 4.17 -3.22
CA VAL A 182 -37.91 3.29 -3.00
C VAL A 182 -37.85 2.13 -3.98
N ILE A 183 -37.93 0.89 -3.46
CA ILE A 183 -38.14 -0.30 -4.24
C ILE A 183 -39.66 -0.51 -4.34
N GLU A 184 -40.20 -0.31 -5.54
CA GLU A 184 -41.61 -0.51 -5.80
C GLU A 184 -42.04 -1.97 -5.57
N PRO A 185 -43.29 -2.24 -5.20
CA PRO A 185 -43.80 -3.59 -5.07
C PRO A 185 -43.64 -4.43 -6.34
N ALA A 186 -43.52 -5.74 -6.17
CA ALA A 186 -43.47 -6.73 -7.25
C ALA A 186 -44.83 -6.94 -7.92
N GLU A 187 -45.50 -5.90 -8.38
CA GLU A 187 -46.79 -6.00 -9.06
C GLU A 187 -46.63 -6.55 -10.49
N GLY A 188 -46.94 -7.82 -10.69
CA GLY A 188 -47.03 -8.47 -12.02
C GLY A 188 -45.67 -8.77 -12.69
N SER A 189 -44.56 -8.37 -12.12
CA SER A 189 -43.23 -8.75 -12.60
C SER A 189 -42.18 -8.69 -11.49
N ILE A 190 -41.27 -9.62 -11.52
CA ILE A 190 -40.10 -9.63 -10.62
C ILE A 190 -38.81 -9.70 -11.41
N CYS A 191 -37.80 -8.95 -10.98
CA CYS A 191 -36.53 -8.89 -11.64
C CYS A 191 -35.47 -9.65 -10.84
N PHE A 192 -34.65 -10.46 -11.50
CA PHE A 192 -33.57 -11.23 -10.89
C PHE A 192 -32.24 -10.82 -11.47
N PRO A 193 -31.17 -10.81 -10.67
CA PRO A 193 -29.81 -10.70 -11.19
C PRO A 193 -29.40 -12.01 -11.87
N VAL A 194 -28.77 -11.89 -13.04
CA VAL A 194 -28.18 -12.99 -13.80
C VAL A 194 -26.76 -12.62 -14.14
N TRP A 195 -25.81 -13.57 -14.00
CA TRP A 195 -24.43 -13.34 -14.39
C TRP A 195 -24.27 -13.33 -15.90
N TYR A 196 -23.45 -12.41 -16.41
CA TYR A 196 -23.05 -12.39 -17.81
C TYR A 196 -21.56 -12.76 -17.93
N LYS A 197 -21.26 -13.72 -18.80
CA LYS A 197 -19.94 -14.36 -18.86
C LYS A 197 -18.87 -13.54 -19.56
N ALA A 198 -19.24 -12.65 -20.49
CA ALA A 198 -18.28 -11.97 -21.35
C ALA A 198 -17.45 -10.91 -20.62
N ASP A 199 -18.02 -10.25 -19.62
CA ASP A 199 -17.36 -9.16 -18.87
C ASP A 199 -17.51 -9.29 -17.35
N ASP A 200 -17.98 -10.45 -16.87
CA ASP A 200 -18.29 -10.71 -15.45
C ASP A 200 -19.28 -9.70 -14.84
N SER A 201 -20.08 -9.05 -15.67
CA SER A 201 -21.13 -8.14 -15.21
C SER A 201 -22.40 -8.90 -14.81
N ALA A 202 -23.22 -8.27 -13.97
CA ALA A 202 -24.55 -8.78 -13.63
C ALA A 202 -25.60 -8.14 -14.52
N LEU A 203 -26.46 -8.95 -15.08
CA LEU A 203 -27.63 -8.52 -15.84
C LEU A 203 -28.89 -8.70 -15.03
N MET A 204 -29.88 -7.85 -15.26
CA MET A 204 -31.22 -8.03 -14.71
C MET A 204 -32.14 -8.62 -15.75
N ARG A 205 -32.85 -9.66 -15.36
CA ARG A 205 -33.95 -10.19 -16.13
C ARG A 205 -35.24 -10.05 -15.36
N CYS A 206 -36.28 -9.56 -16.01
CA CYS A 206 -37.58 -9.41 -15.41
C CYS A 206 -38.54 -10.41 -16.07
N ASP A 207 -39.16 -11.25 -15.26
CA ASP A 207 -40.20 -12.18 -15.70
C ASP A 207 -41.58 -11.70 -15.23
N SER A 208 -42.60 -11.84 -16.06
CA SER A 208 -43.98 -11.55 -15.67
C SER A 208 -44.46 -12.62 -14.68
N VAL A 209 -44.80 -12.18 -13.49
CA VAL A 209 -45.46 -13.02 -12.49
C VAL A 209 -46.95 -12.93 -12.75
N THR A 210 -47.59 -14.05 -13.13
CA THR A 210 -49.04 -14.10 -13.14
C THR A 210 -49.56 -14.09 -11.72
N THR A 211 -50.40 -13.15 -11.40
CA THR A 211 -50.93 -12.78 -10.08
C THR A 211 -51.66 -13.92 -9.30
N ASP A 212 -51.78 -15.11 -9.85
CA ASP A 212 -52.50 -16.24 -9.25
C ASP A 212 -51.59 -17.39 -8.78
N LEU A 213 -50.27 -17.25 -8.88
CA LEU A 213 -49.35 -18.26 -8.34
C LEU A 213 -48.91 -17.80 -6.94
N GLU A 214 -49.25 -18.59 -5.92
CA GLU A 214 -48.49 -18.59 -4.67
C GLU A 214 -47.02 -18.88 -5.05
N ILE A 215 -46.20 -17.84 -5.10
CA ILE A 215 -44.77 -17.98 -5.39
C ILE A 215 -44.17 -18.68 -4.18
N ASP A 216 -43.72 -19.91 -4.35
CA ASP A 216 -42.88 -20.55 -3.36
C ASP A 216 -41.50 -19.79 -3.41
N HIS A 217 -41.28 -18.91 -2.42
CA HIS A 217 -40.06 -18.13 -2.28
C HIS A 217 -38.83 -19.04 -2.25
N LEU A 218 -38.98 -20.27 -1.74
CA LEU A 218 -37.89 -21.23 -1.68
C LEU A 218 -37.46 -21.70 -3.09
N ASP A 219 -38.41 -21.99 -3.98
CA ASP A 219 -38.10 -22.35 -5.36
C ASP A 219 -37.48 -21.20 -6.14
N LEU A 220 -37.83 -19.96 -5.80
CA LEU A 220 -37.23 -18.77 -6.35
C LEU A 220 -35.74 -18.69 -6.03
N PHE A 221 -35.36 -18.94 -4.76
CA PHE A 221 -33.99 -18.81 -4.29
C PHE A 221 -33.13 -20.06 -4.52
N ARG A 222 -33.71 -21.25 -4.47
CA ARG A 222 -32.98 -22.52 -4.75
C ARG A 222 -32.57 -22.70 -6.21
N GLY A 223 -33.02 -21.81 -7.07
CA GLY A 223 -32.73 -21.92 -8.49
C GLY A 223 -33.46 -23.10 -9.12
N SER A 224 -34.76 -22.98 -9.26
CA SER A 224 -35.55 -23.89 -10.08
C SER A 224 -34.86 -24.06 -11.44
N VAL A 225 -35.20 -25.13 -12.15
CA VAL A 225 -34.76 -25.40 -13.55
C VAL A 225 -34.90 -24.17 -14.43
N ALA A 226 -35.88 -23.30 -14.15
CA ALA A 226 -36.11 -22.04 -14.80
C ALA A 226 -34.93 -21.04 -14.56
N ARG A 227 -34.40 -20.92 -13.35
CA ARG A 227 -33.31 -19.99 -13.06
C ARG A 227 -31.98 -20.42 -13.71
N LYS A 228 -31.70 -21.73 -13.72
CA LYS A 228 -30.54 -22.27 -14.44
C LYS A 228 -30.66 -22.03 -15.94
N ALA A 229 -31.86 -22.24 -16.52
CA ALA A 229 -32.11 -21.91 -17.92
C ALA A 229 -32.00 -20.43 -18.24
N LEU A 230 -32.23 -19.54 -17.25
CA LEU A 230 -32.04 -18.10 -17.37
C LEU A 230 -30.56 -17.73 -17.37
N ASP A 231 -29.77 -18.34 -16.49
CA ASP A 231 -28.32 -18.16 -16.44
C ASP A 231 -27.69 -18.67 -17.75
N ASP A 232 -28.06 -19.89 -18.21
CA ASP A 232 -27.60 -20.46 -19.48
C ASP A 232 -27.98 -19.56 -20.68
N HIS A 233 -29.15 -18.91 -20.64
CA HIS A 233 -29.56 -17.97 -21.68
C HIS A 233 -28.77 -16.66 -21.67
N ALA A 234 -28.50 -16.11 -20.51
CA ALA A 234 -27.64 -14.91 -20.37
C ALA A 234 -26.21 -15.15 -20.92
N GLU A 235 -25.68 -16.37 -20.70
CA GLU A 235 -24.39 -16.80 -21.27
C GLU A 235 -24.39 -16.92 -22.80
N SER A 236 -25.58 -17.12 -23.41
CA SER A 236 -25.75 -17.25 -24.87
C SER A 236 -25.99 -15.92 -25.60
N LEU A 237 -26.14 -14.79 -24.88
CA LEU A 237 -26.42 -13.50 -25.48
C LEU A 237 -25.20 -12.97 -26.25
N SER A 238 -25.46 -12.35 -27.42
CA SER A 238 -24.44 -11.63 -28.16
C SER A 238 -24.11 -10.31 -27.46
N GLU A 239 -22.90 -9.73 -27.73
CA GLU A 239 -22.45 -8.46 -27.18
C GLU A 239 -23.46 -7.31 -27.41
N GLU A 240 -24.16 -7.30 -28.55
CA GLU A 240 -25.17 -6.30 -28.90
C GLU A 240 -26.47 -6.47 -28.10
N GLN A 241 -26.82 -7.72 -27.77
CA GLN A 241 -27.98 -8.06 -26.93
C GLN A 241 -27.67 -7.76 -25.45
N SER A 242 -26.42 -7.98 -25.01
CA SER A 242 -26.00 -7.67 -23.65
C SER A 242 -26.01 -6.17 -23.36
N THR A 243 -25.67 -5.33 -24.33
CA THR A 243 -25.70 -3.86 -24.19
C THR A 243 -27.13 -3.34 -23.94
N GLY A 244 -28.13 -3.97 -24.56
CA GLY A 244 -29.53 -3.67 -24.28
C GLY A 244 -29.97 -4.05 -22.84
N TYR A 245 -29.43 -5.11 -22.30
CA TYR A 245 -29.64 -5.51 -20.90
C TYR A 245 -28.87 -4.65 -19.90
N LEU A 246 -27.65 -4.27 -20.21
CA LEU A 246 -26.84 -3.33 -19.39
C LEU A 246 -27.53 -1.98 -19.22
N SER A 247 -28.22 -1.48 -20.24
CA SER A 247 -29.01 -0.24 -20.12
C SER A 247 -30.20 -0.37 -19.16
N VAL A 248 -30.70 -1.56 -18.94
CA VAL A 248 -31.70 -1.86 -17.92
C VAL A 248 -31.07 -1.90 -16.53
N VAL A 249 -29.83 -2.40 -16.42
CA VAL A 249 -29.03 -2.46 -15.17
C VAL A 249 -28.65 -1.06 -14.67
N GLU A 250 -28.33 -0.12 -15.54
CA GLU A 250 -28.11 1.29 -15.15
C GLU A 250 -29.33 1.96 -14.49
N ASN A 251 -30.51 1.39 -14.63
CA ASN A 251 -31.75 1.84 -14.01
C ASN A 251 -32.20 0.95 -12.83
N PHE A 252 -31.31 0.32 -12.10
CA PHE A 252 -31.61 -0.54 -10.94
C PHE A 252 -32.60 0.06 -9.92
N SER A 253 -32.60 1.38 -9.77
CA SER A 253 -33.52 2.09 -8.89
C SER A 253 -34.99 2.08 -9.37
N LYS A 254 -35.28 1.51 -10.55
CA LYS A 254 -36.63 1.47 -11.12
C LYS A 254 -37.13 0.04 -11.39
N ALA A 255 -36.35 -0.97 -11.02
CA ALA A 255 -36.81 -2.36 -11.14
C ALA A 255 -37.94 -2.62 -10.13
N ARG A 256 -39.10 -3.05 -10.60
CA ARG A 256 -40.19 -3.45 -9.72
C ARG A 256 -39.84 -4.71 -8.96
N GLY A 257 -40.09 -4.73 -7.66
CA GLY A 257 -39.93 -5.89 -6.80
C GLY A 257 -38.50 -6.21 -6.37
N ALA A 258 -37.48 -5.57 -6.91
CA ALA A 258 -36.09 -5.83 -6.49
C ALA A 258 -35.16 -4.64 -6.65
N GLY A 259 -34.30 -4.46 -5.66
CA GLY A 259 -33.15 -3.56 -5.73
C GLY A 259 -31.87 -4.40 -5.75
N VAL A 260 -30.97 -4.18 -6.73
CA VAL A 260 -29.74 -4.96 -6.88
C VAL A 260 -28.53 -4.07 -6.73
N TYR A 261 -27.57 -4.53 -5.93
CA TYR A 261 -26.34 -3.83 -5.61
C TYR A 261 -25.13 -4.71 -5.93
N PRO A 262 -24.45 -4.47 -7.04
CA PRO A 262 -23.27 -5.20 -7.39
C PRO A 262 -22.03 -4.64 -6.67
N PHE A 263 -21.25 -5.52 -6.07
CA PHE A 263 -19.98 -5.21 -5.42
C PHE A 263 -18.91 -6.18 -5.88
N GLU A 264 -17.67 -5.73 -5.82
CA GLU A 264 -16.50 -6.56 -5.98
C GLU A 264 -15.63 -6.45 -4.73
N PHE A 265 -15.33 -7.58 -4.10
CA PHE A 265 -14.37 -7.64 -3.01
C PHE A 265 -13.00 -7.99 -3.54
N TYR A 266 -12.01 -7.28 -3.08
CA TYR A 266 -10.62 -7.67 -3.16
C TYR A 266 -10.11 -8.03 -1.77
N MET A 267 -9.65 -9.27 -1.56
CA MET A 267 -9.10 -9.73 -0.29
C MET A 267 -7.76 -10.40 -0.56
N GLY A 268 -6.68 -9.62 -0.55
CA GLY A 268 -5.39 -10.18 -0.95
C GLY A 268 -4.20 -9.28 -0.69
N PRO A 269 -3.01 -9.72 -1.18
CA PRO A 269 -1.77 -8.97 -1.04
C PRO A 269 -1.80 -7.70 -1.89
N LYS A 270 -1.18 -6.63 -1.38
CA LYS A 270 -1.00 -5.36 -2.10
C LYS A 270 0.06 -5.47 -3.21
N GLU A 271 -0.15 -6.39 -4.14
CA GLU A 271 0.71 -6.57 -5.31
C GLU A 271 0.31 -5.56 -6.39
N ILE A 272 1.22 -4.64 -6.73
CA ILE A 272 0.91 -3.48 -7.58
C ILE A 272 0.24 -3.85 -8.91
N ASN A 273 0.72 -4.88 -9.63
CA ASN A 273 0.14 -5.28 -10.91
C ASN A 273 -1.29 -5.86 -10.79
N ARG A 274 -1.62 -6.42 -9.63
CA ARG A 274 -2.98 -6.95 -9.38
C ARG A 274 -3.93 -5.83 -9.02
N LEU A 275 -3.44 -4.85 -8.24
CA LEU A 275 -4.23 -3.69 -7.84
C LEU A 275 -4.52 -2.77 -9.02
N GLU A 276 -3.54 -2.53 -9.90
CA GLU A 276 -3.72 -1.75 -11.14
C GLU A 276 -4.77 -2.35 -12.09
N LYS A 277 -4.87 -3.68 -12.14
CA LYS A 277 -5.90 -4.37 -12.94
C LYS A 277 -7.34 -4.15 -12.45
N SER A 278 -7.53 -3.58 -11.28
CA SER A 278 -8.86 -3.22 -10.78
C SER A 278 -9.44 -1.99 -11.47
N GLU A 279 -8.58 -1.13 -12.06
CA GLU A 279 -8.92 0.12 -12.76
C GLU A 279 -9.70 1.15 -11.91
N VAL A 280 -9.67 0.98 -10.58
CA VAL A 280 -10.35 1.88 -9.63
C VAL A 280 -9.39 2.56 -8.64
N GLY A 281 -8.08 2.46 -8.88
CA GLY A 281 -7.06 3.11 -8.04
C GLY A 281 -6.71 2.34 -6.76
N LEU A 282 -6.89 1.01 -6.71
CA LEU A 282 -6.49 0.21 -5.54
C LEU A 282 -4.98 0.27 -5.27
N GLU A 283 -4.16 0.55 -6.28
CA GLU A 283 -2.70 0.70 -6.14
C GLU A 283 -2.29 1.85 -5.22
N ASP A 284 -3.15 2.85 -5.01
CA ASP A 284 -2.90 3.93 -4.06
C ASP A 284 -2.98 3.46 -2.59
N SER A 285 -3.53 2.25 -2.36
CA SER A 285 -3.46 1.58 -1.06
C SER A 285 -2.03 1.24 -0.64
N ILE A 286 -1.04 1.21 -1.57
CA ILE A 286 0.37 1.02 -1.25
C ILE A 286 0.98 2.34 -0.79
N ASN A 287 1.47 2.39 0.45
CA ASN A 287 2.01 3.61 1.02
C ASN A 287 3.47 3.85 0.62
N PHE A 288 3.70 4.54 -0.48
CA PHE A 288 5.04 4.99 -0.87
C PHE A 288 5.43 6.36 -0.29
N TRP A 289 4.56 6.98 0.51
CA TRP A 289 4.76 8.30 1.06
C TRP A 289 5.05 9.35 -0.04
N VAL A 290 5.63 10.51 0.32
CA VAL A 290 5.97 11.60 -0.63
C VAL A 290 6.99 11.21 -1.72
N VAL A 291 7.66 10.06 -1.58
CA VAL A 291 8.67 9.58 -2.54
C VAL A 291 8.13 8.59 -3.57
N GLY A 292 6.80 8.45 -3.67
CA GLY A 292 6.14 7.51 -4.59
C GLY A 292 6.57 7.66 -6.05
N PHE A 293 6.84 8.89 -6.51
CA PHE A 293 7.34 9.17 -7.85
C PHE A 293 8.68 8.48 -8.17
N LEU A 294 9.48 8.16 -7.15
CA LEU A 294 10.75 7.45 -7.29
C LEU A 294 10.61 5.98 -6.88
N SER A 295 9.80 5.68 -5.85
CA SER A 295 9.59 4.32 -5.34
C SER A 295 8.85 3.42 -6.32
N LYS A 296 7.78 3.92 -6.99
CA LYS A 296 7.04 3.14 -8.00
C LYS A 296 7.96 2.68 -9.16
N PRO A 297 8.74 3.54 -9.84
CA PRO A 297 9.71 3.10 -10.86
C PRO A 297 10.75 2.11 -10.33
N MET A 298 11.23 2.27 -9.08
CA MET A 298 12.18 1.34 -8.47
C MET A 298 11.56 -0.04 -8.28
N LEU A 299 10.29 -0.12 -7.87
CA LEU A 299 9.58 -1.39 -7.73
C LEU A 299 9.41 -2.09 -9.08
N TYR A 300 9.01 -1.36 -10.14
CA TYR A 300 8.93 -1.92 -11.49
C TYR A 300 10.28 -2.45 -12.00
N LEU A 301 11.37 -1.72 -11.75
CA LEU A 301 12.72 -2.17 -12.09
C LEU A 301 13.14 -3.42 -11.30
N LEU A 302 12.84 -3.49 -10.00
CA LEU A 302 13.10 -4.67 -9.18
C LEU A 302 12.35 -5.89 -9.72
N ARG A 303 11.07 -5.74 -10.07
CA ARG A 303 10.26 -6.80 -10.66
C ARG A 303 10.77 -7.22 -12.03
N TRP A 304 11.20 -6.27 -12.84
CA TRP A 304 11.82 -6.56 -14.13
C TRP A 304 13.12 -7.36 -13.96
N PHE A 305 14.01 -6.97 -13.06
CA PHE A 305 15.21 -7.75 -12.75
C PHE A 305 14.88 -9.14 -12.18
N HIS A 306 13.86 -9.23 -11.33
CA HIS A 306 13.42 -10.51 -10.78
C HIS A 306 12.83 -11.42 -11.87
N SER A 307 12.17 -10.89 -12.89
CA SER A 307 11.68 -11.68 -14.03
C SER A 307 12.81 -12.28 -14.87
N LEU A 308 13.98 -11.63 -14.90
CA LEU A 308 15.18 -12.15 -15.58
C LEU A 308 15.89 -13.22 -14.74
N ILE A 309 16.03 -12.96 -13.45
CA ILE A 309 16.64 -13.87 -12.46
C ILE A 309 15.71 -13.94 -11.26
N PRO A 310 15.00 -15.07 -11.03
CA PRO A 310 13.96 -15.17 -10.01
C PRO A 310 14.54 -15.22 -8.58
N HIS A 311 15.23 -14.15 -8.19
CA HIS A 311 15.87 -13.99 -6.90
C HIS A 311 15.92 -12.51 -6.48
N TRP A 312 15.17 -12.13 -5.46
CA TRP A 312 15.00 -10.73 -5.05
C TRP A 312 16.32 -10.05 -4.60
N ALA A 313 17.20 -10.76 -3.89
CA ALA A 313 18.48 -10.18 -3.50
C ALA A 313 19.35 -9.84 -4.74
N ILE A 314 19.32 -10.66 -5.78
CA ILE A 314 20.02 -10.37 -7.04
C ILE A 314 19.37 -9.17 -7.74
N ALA A 315 18.04 -9.08 -7.73
CA ALA A 315 17.34 -7.93 -8.27
C ALA A 315 17.74 -6.61 -7.56
N ILE A 316 17.89 -6.62 -6.23
CA ILE A 316 18.40 -5.47 -5.46
C ILE A 316 19.84 -5.13 -5.87
N ILE A 317 20.71 -6.12 -6.05
CA ILE A 317 22.09 -5.89 -6.49
C ILE A 317 22.12 -5.28 -7.90
N LEU A 318 21.32 -5.80 -8.83
CA LEU A 318 21.22 -5.27 -10.21
C LEU A 318 20.65 -3.84 -10.22
N LEU A 319 19.64 -3.57 -9.42
CA LEU A 319 19.11 -2.20 -9.22
C LEU A 319 20.20 -1.27 -8.69
N THR A 320 20.99 -1.74 -7.70
CA THR A 320 22.11 -0.97 -7.15
C THR A 320 23.15 -0.63 -8.22
N LEU A 321 23.50 -1.60 -9.06
CA LEU A 321 24.41 -1.40 -10.18
C LEU A 321 23.86 -0.39 -11.19
N LEU A 322 22.59 -0.49 -11.56
CA LEU A 322 21.94 0.44 -12.48
C LEU A 322 21.95 1.87 -11.93
N VAL A 323 21.50 2.06 -10.70
CA VAL A 323 21.51 3.37 -10.02
C VAL A 323 22.93 3.93 -9.97
N LYS A 324 23.91 3.09 -9.63
CA LYS A 324 25.33 3.47 -9.58
C LYS A 324 25.86 3.90 -10.94
N LEU A 325 25.49 3.22 -12.02
CA LEU A 325 25.87 3.58 -13.38
C LEU A 325 25.27 4.92 -13.81
N VAL A 326 24.00 5.15 -13.51
CA VAL A 326 23.31 6.42 -13.80
C VAL A 326 23.98 7.59 -13.05
N LEU A 327 24.35 7.38 -11.79
CA LEU A 327 24.99 8.40 -10.95
C LEU A 327 26.50 8.53 -11.17
N LEU A 328 27.11 7.62 -11.93
CA LEU A 328 28.56 7.55 -12.12
C LEU A 328 29.19 8.88 -12.58
N PRO A 329 28.66 9.60 -13.59
CA PRO A 329 29.28 10.85 -14.04
C PRO A 329 29.28 11.95 -12.97
N ILE A 330 28.23 12.03 -12.15
CA ILE A 330 28.11 13.02 -11.09
C ILE A 330 29.05 12.65 -9.94
N THR A 331 29.04 11.39 -9.52
CA THR A 331 29.89 10.93 -8.41
C THR A 331 31.37 10.99 -8.75
N GLN A 332 31.78 10.72 -10.00
CA GLN A 332 33.15 10.89 -10.44
C GLN A 332 33.64 12.33 -10.33
N LYS A 333 32.85 13.30 -10.79
CA LYS A 333 33.18 14.73 -10.67
C LYS A 333 33.33 15.13 -9.19
N SER A 334 32.45 14.65 -8.34
CA SER A 334 32.47 14.94 -6.91
C SER A 334 33.70 14.35 -6.21
N PHE A 335 34.03 13.08 -6.50
CA PHE A 335 35.25 12.46 -5.97
C PHE A 335 36.53 13.17 -6.44
N ALA A 336 36.57 13.62 -7.71
CA ALA A 336 37.71 14.40 -8.21
C ALA A 336 37.86 15.74 -7.47
N GLN A 337 36.75 16.43 -7.19
CA GLN A 337 36.78 17.68 -6.37
C GLN A 337 37.22 17.38 -4.95
N MET A 338 36.79 16.31 -4.32
CA MET A 338 37.18 15.92 -2.98
C MET A 338 38.67 15.59 -2.88
N GLN A 339 39.23 14.95 -3.90
CA GLN A 339 40.68 14.69 -3.97
C GLN A 339 41.48 16.00 -4.12
N ARG A 340 41.03 16.92 -4.99
CA ARG A 340 41.67 18.26 -5.09
C ARG A 340 41.61 19.02 -3.78
N MET A 341 40.48 18.96 -3.07
CA MET A 341 40.33 19.55 -1.74
C MET A 341 41.29 18.93 -0.73
N GLY A 342 41.52 17.62 -0.78
CA GLY A 342 42.51 16.92 0.05
C GLY A 342 43.97 17.41 -0.21
N GLN A 343 44.28 17.81 -1.44
CA GLN A 343 45.61 18.35 -1.82
C GLN A 343 45.84 19.75 -1.23
N LEU A 344 44.79 20.51 -0.91
CA LEU A 344 44.89 21.82 -0.27
C LEU A 344 45.13 21.75 1.25
N ARG A 345 45.10 20.55 1.85
CA ARG A 345 45.28 20.38 3.29
C ARG A 345 46.52 21.09 3.86
N PRO A 346 47.72 21.03 3.28
CA PRO A 346 48.89 21.74 3.81
C PRO A 346 48.68 23.28 3.85
N MET A 347 48.10 23.87 2.79
CA MET A 347 47.76 25.29 2.75
C MET A 347 46.72 25.69 3.80
N MET A 348 45.72 24.83 4.00
CA MET A 348 44.69 25.03 5.03
C MET A 348 45.29 24.97 6.45
N ASP A 349 46.22 24.06 6.70
CA ASP A 349 46.92 23.95 7.98
C ASP A 349 47.80 25.16 8.26
N GLU A 350 48.41 25.78 7.23
CA GLU A 350 49.12 27.06 7.35
C GLU A 350 48.19 28.21 7.71
N LEU A 351 47.01 28.30 7.02
CA LEU A 351 46.01 29.31 7.35
C LEU A 351 45.49 29.15 8.79
N LYS A 352 45.26 27.91 9.24
CA LYS A 352 44.87 27.60 10.62
C LYS A 352 45.95 28.04 11.63
N LYS A 353 47.21 27.81 11.35
CA LYS A 353 48.33 28.26 12.19
C LYS A 353 48.38 29.79 12.25
N LYS A 354 48.16 30.47 11.12
CA LYS A 354 48.26 31.91 11.01
C LYS A 354 47.07 32.66 11.62
N TYR A 355 45.86 32.16 11.42
CA TYR A 355 44.62 32.86 11.79
C TYR A 355 43.76 32.08 12.81
N GLY A 356 44.27 31.02 13.44
CA GLY A 356 43.47 30.13 14.29
C GLY A 356 42.84 30.80 15.53
N LYS A 357 43.35 31.96 15.94
CA LYS A 357 42.76 32.77 17.02
C LYS A 357 41.60 33.65 16.54
N ASP A 358 41.54 33.97 15.24
CA ASP A 358 40.52 34.79 14.60
C ASP A 358 39.70 33.90 13.63
N LYS A 359 38.63 33.35 14.16
CA LYS A 359 37.76 32.40 13.40
C LYS A 359 37.12 33.04 12.17
N GLU A 360 36.77 34.31 12.24
CA GLU A 360 36.13 35.04 11.16
C GLU A 360 37.08 35.21 9.98
N ARG A 361 38.29 35.70 10.27
CA ARG A 361 39.34 35.87 9.28
C ARG A 361 39.84 34.55 8.72
N LEU A 362 39.92 33.50 9.55
CA LEU A 362 40.24 32.14 9.07
C LEU A 362 39.21 31.66 8.05
N ASN A 363 37.89 31.80 8.32
CA ASN A 363 36.85 31.42 7.42
C ASN A 363 36.90 32.22 6.10
N GLN A 364 37.17 33.52 6.16
CA GLN A 364 37.33 34.36 4.97
C GLN A 364 38.48 33.89 4.10
N GLU A 365 39.66 33.66 4.71
CA GLU A 365 40.85 33.21 3.99
C GLU A 365 40.72 31.78 3.45
N MET A 366 40.05 30.90 4.18
CA MET A 366 39.67 29.57 3.68
C MET A 366 38.77 29.66 2.45
N MET A 367 37.76 30.55 2.48
CA MET A 367 36.86 30.74 1.35
C MET A 367 37.58 31.37 0.15
N ASN A 368 38.53 32.31 0.41
CA ASN A 368 39.40 32.90 -0.62
C ASN A 368 40.31 31.83 -1.27
N LEU A 369 40.87 30.91 -0.47
CA LEU A 369 41.64 29.79 -0.95
C LEU A 369 40.82 28.91 -1.89
N TYR A 370 39.60 28.52 -1.49
CA TYR A 370 38.69 27.71 -2.34
C TYR A 370 38.33 28.40 -3.65
N LYS A 371 38.08 29.73 -3.59
CA LYS A 371 37.79 30.53 -4.81
C LYS A 371 38.99 30.58 -5.74
N ARG A 372 40.18 30.82 -5.20
CA ARG A 372 41.45 30.91 -5.96
C ARG A 372 41.76 29.59 -6.68
N GLU A 373 41.55 28.45 -5.99
CA GLU A 373 41.82 27.12 -6.52
C GLU A 373 40.62 26.54 -7.32
N LYS A 374 39.53 27.33 -7.49
CA LYS A 374 38.31 26.95 -8.22
C LYS A 374 37.70 25.65 -7.70
N ILE A 375 37.73 25.45 -6.37
CA ILE A 375 37.16 24.25 -5.71
C ILE A 375 35.88 24.67 -5.01
N ASN A 376 34.82 23.91 -5.29
CA ASN A 376 33.53 24.06 -4.59
C ASN A 376 33.54 23.15 -3.33
N PRO A 377 33.52 23.71 -2.10
CA PRO A 377 33.50 22.90 -0.88
C PRO A 377 32.25 22.00 -0.76
N LEU A 378 31.13 22.39 -1.38
CA LEU A 378 29.91 21.58 -1.42
C LEU A 378 30.01 20.40 -2.40
N GLY A 379 31.01 20.40 -3.30
CA GLY A 379 31.18 19.32 -4.27
C GLY A 379 31.48 17.97 -3.62
N GLY A 380 32.08 17.94 -2.42
CA GLY A 380 32.37 16.72 -1.68
C GLY A 380 31.14 16.04 -1.06
N CYS A 381 30.13 16.81 -0.63
CA CYS A 381 28.90 16.26 -0.02
C CYS A 381 27.80 15.97 -1.05
N LEU A 382 27.94 16.40 -2.31
CA LEU A 382 26.94 16.21 -3.37
C LEU A 382 26.53 14.75 -3.57
N PRO A 383 27.42 13.75 -3.55
CA PRO A 383 27.01 12.34 -3.66
C PRO A 383 26.07 11.91 -2.53
N MET A 384 26.32 12.36 -1.30
CA MET A 384 25.50 12.04 -0.14
C MET A 384 24.10 12.66 -0.26
N LEU A 385 24.02 13.94 -0.64
CA LEU A 385 22.75 14.63 -0.85
C LEU A 385 21.91 13.99 -1.96
N LEU A 386 22.54 13.56 -3.05
CA LEU A 386 21.86 12.91 -4.16
C LEU A 386 21.42 11.48 -3.81
N GLN A 387 22.15 10.83 -2.91
CA GLN A 387 21.87 9.45 -2.48
C GLN A 387 20.71 9.38 -1.47
N MET A 388 20.47 10.43 -0.66
CA MET A 388 19.41 10.41 0.36
C MET A 388 18.00 10.16 -0.19
N PRO A 389 17.52 10.86 -1.23
CA PRO A 389 16.22 10.56 -1.82
C PRO A 389 16.11 9.12 -2.33
N ILE A 390 17.21 8.57 -2.87
CA ILE A 390 17.26 7.18 -3.36
C ILE A 390 17.14 6.20 -2.20
N TRP A 391 17.81 6.46 -1.07
CA TRP A 391 17.69 5.61 0.13
C TRP A 391 16.28 5.61 0.69
N ILE A 392 15.66 6.79 0.80
CA ILE A 392 14.30 6.93 1.29
C ILE A 392 13.33 6.20 0.35
N ALA A 393 13.48 6.39 -0.96
CA ALA A 393 12.63 5.74 -1.94
C ALA A 393 12.80 4.21 -1.91
N LEU A 394 14.03 3.72 -1.85
CA LEU A 394 14.29 2.29 -1.78
C LEU A 394 13.82 1.68 -0.46
N TYR A 395 14.04 2.38 0.67
CA TYR A 395 13.50 1.97 1.95
C TYR A 395 11.98 1.78 1.87
N ARG A 396 11.27 2.79 1.33
CA ARG A 396 9.83 2.70 1.13
C ARG A 396 9.43 1.60 0.15
N THR A 397 10.18 1.42 -0.93
CA THR A 397 9.93 0.33 -1.89
C THR A 397 10.05 -1.02 -1.22
N ILE A 398 11.13 -1.29 -0.48
CA ILE A 398 11.37 -2.58 0.19
C ILE A 398 10.34 -2.79 1.30
N TYR A 399 10.06 -1.75 2.09
CA TYR A 399 9.17 -1.82 3.22
C TYR A 399 7.71 -2.01 2.80
N SER A 400 7.25 -1.35 1.73
CA SER A 400 5.84 -1.38 1.31
C SER A 400 5.52 -2.48 0.28
N SER A 401 6.52 -3.19 -0.22
CA SER A 401 6.32 -4.21 -1.27
C SER A 401 6.07 -5.58 -0.66
N VAL A 402 4.89 -6.13 -0.89
CA VAL A 402 4.54 -7.51 -0.50
C VAL A 402 5.44 -8.54 -1.18
N GLU A 403 5.99 -8.24 -2.35
CA GLU A 403 6.88 -9.11 -3.12
C GLU A 403 8.19 -9.42 -2.39
N LEU A 404 8.62 -8.53 -1.49
CA LEU A 404 9.83 -8.69 -0.69
C LEU A 404 9.54 -9.26 0.70
N PHE A 405 8.27 -9.34 1.08
CA PHE A 405 7.84 -9.96 2.33
C PHE A 405 8.13 -11.46 2.32
N GLN A 406 8.87 -11.94 3.31
CA GLN A 406 9.36 -13.32 3.42
C GLN A 406 10.19 -13.80 2.19
N ALA A 407 10.74 -12.87 1.39
CA ALA A 407 11.62 -13.21 0.29
C ALA A 407 13.04 -13.52 0.81
N PRO A 408 13.59 -14.73 0.59
CA PRO A 408 14.91 -15.08 1.10
C PRO A 408 16.03 -14.43 0.26
N MET A 409 17.10 -13.99 0.96
CA MET A 409 18.37 -13.68 0.29
C MET A 409 19.19 -14.97 0.03
N GLY A 410 18.88 -16.03 0.76
CA GLY A 410 19.76 -17.19 0.91
C GLY A 410 20.69 -17.04 2.12
N LEU A 411 21.51 -18.04 2.40
CA LEU A 411 22.39 -18.14 3.57
C LEU A 411 21.54 -18.07 4.86
N TRP A 412 21.69 -17.01 5.66
CA TRP A 412 21.00 -16.86 6.95
C TRP A 412 19.81 -15.88 6.92
N ILE A 413 19.58 -15.15 5.81
CA ILE A 413 18.49 -14.18 5.70
C ILE A 413 17.31 -14.85 4.97
N HIS A 414 16.23 -15.05 5.71
CA HIS A 414 15.00 -15.67 5.22
C HIS A 414 13.96 -14.64 4.77
N ASP A 415 14.12 -13.37 5.18
CA ASP A 415 13.21 -12.28 4.87
C ASP A 415 13.98 -10.99 4.60
N LEU A 416 13.88 -10.47 3.37
CA LEU A 416 14.52 -9.22 2.97
C LEU A 416 13.79 -7.98 3.53
N SER A 417 12.52 -8.13 3.90
CA SER A 417 11.74 -7.04 4.50
C SER A 417 11.96 -6.89 6.02
N ALA A 418 12.53 -7.90 6.65
CA ALA A 418 12.85 -7.93 8.07
C ALA A 418 14.32 -7.57 8.36
N PRO A 419 14.67 -7.15 9.59
CA PRO A 419 16.06 -6.98 10.01
C PRO A 419 16.88 -8.27 9.91
N ASP A 420 18.20 -8.12 9.76
CA ASP A 420 19.13 -9.26 9.73
C ASP A 420 19.19 -9.93 11.11
N PRO A 421 18.77 -11.22 11.26
CA PRO A 421 18.67 -11.88 12.54
C PRO A 421 20.04 -12.07 13.24
N TYR A 422 21.13 -12.12 12.50
CA TYR A 422 22.49 -12.27 13.04
C TYR A 422 23.32 -10.99 12.95
N PHE A 423 22.75 -9.89 12.47
CA PHE A 423 23.40 -8.59 12.33
C PHE A 423 24.67 -8.59 11.46
N VAL A 424 24.85 -9.60 10.63
CA VAL A 424 26.07 -9.76 9.81
C VAL A 424 26.17 -8.64 8.77
N LEU A 425 25.08 -8.36 8.03
CA LEU A 425 25.06 -7.29 7.02
C LEU A 425 25.31 -5.89 7.62
N PRO A 426 24.66 -5.49 8.73
CA PRO A 426 24.96 -4.22 9.38
C PRO A 426 26.42 -4.08 9.81
N VAL A 427 27.02 -5.14 10.37
CA VAL A 427 28.44 -5.13 10.79
C VAL A 427 29.38 -5.03 9.59
N LEU A 428 29.14 -5.80 8.52
CA LEU A 428 29.92 -5.72 7.27
C LEU A 428 29.77 -4.34 6.63
N LEU A 429 28.58 -3.75 6.68
CA LEU A 429 28.34 -2.39 6.20
C LEU A 429 29.16 -1.36 7.01
N GLY A 430 29.12 -1.44 8.34
CA GLY A 430 29.91 -0.56 9.22
C GLY A 430 31.43 -0.66 8.95
N ALA A 431 31.93 -1.89 8.81
CA ALA A 431 33.33 -2.13 8.45
C ALA A 431 33.70 -1.54 7.07
N SER A 432 32.80 -1.68 6.09
CA SER A 432 32.97 -1.10 4.76
C SER A 432 32.97 0.43 4.77
N MET A 433 32.06 1.04 5.57
CA MET A 433 32.01 2.49 5.77
C MET A 433 33.28 3.01 6.45
N PHE A 434 33.75 2.32 7.47
CA PHE A 434 35.01 2.66 8.14
C PHE A 434 36.19 2.62 7.15
N LEU A 435 36.28 1.57 6.31
CA LEU A 435 37.29 1.49 5.25
C LEU A 435 37.15 2.63 4.25
N GLN A 436 35.95 2.97 3.85
CA GLN A 436 35.65 4.08 2.94
C GLN A 436 36.10 5.43 3.55
N GLN A 437 35.82 5.67 4.85
CA GLN A 437 36.27 6.88 5.55
C GLN A 437 37.81 7.00 5.57
N ARG A 438 38.51 5.91 5.79
CA ARG A 438 40.01 5.90 5.72
C ARG A 438 40.52 6.22 4.32
N LEU A 439 39.80 5.86 3.31
CA LEU A 439 40.18 6.15 1.92
C LEU A 439 39.78 7.57 1.47
N THR A 440 38.86 8.22 2.17
CA THR A 440 38.39 9.56 1.82
C THR A 440 39.30 10.63 2.39
N PRO A 441 39.91 11.51 1.57
CA PRO A 441 40.71 12.63 2.09
C PRO A 441 39.80 13.59 2.84
N THR A 442 40.22 13.99 4.04
CA THR A 442 39.47 14.93 4.87
C THR A 442 40.30 16.20 5.13
N THR A 443 39.64 17.34 5.09
CA THR A 443 40.21 18.67 5.42
C THR A 443 39.77 19.14 6.82
N MET A 444 38.99 18.30 7.54
CA MET A 444 38.48 18.60 8.87
C MET A 444 39.57 18.59 9.92
N ASP A 445 39.33 19.26 11.05
CA ASP A 445 40.20 19.23 12.22
C ASP A 445 40.31 17.80 12.77
N ASN A 446 41.42 17.50 13.44
CA ASN A 446 41.71 16.17 13.96
C ASN A 446 40.60 15.61 14.87
N ALA A 447 39.92 16.46 15.65
CA ALA A 447 38.81 16.05 16.50
C ALA A 447 37.54 15.68 15.66
N GLN A 448 37.18 16.55 14.72
CA GLN A 448 36.05 16.32 13.81
C GLN A 448 36.28 15.12 12.86
N ALA A 449 37.52 14.99 12.37
CA ALA A 449 37.93 13.88 11.53
C ALA A 449 37.83 12.53 12.27
N LYS A 450 38.25 12.49 13.55
CA LYS A 450 38.12 11.31 14.41
C LYS A 450 36.66 11.00 14.70
N MET A 451 35.83 11.99 14.97
CA MET A 451 34.39 11.81 15.18
C MET A 451 33.76 11.22 13.94
N MET A 452 34.00 11.78 12.77
CA MET A 452 33.47 11.23 11.51
C MET A 452 33.98 9.81 11.19
N MET A 453 35.26 9.54 11.51
CA MET A 453 35.89 8.25 11.18
C MET A 453 35.38 7.10 12.06
N TYR A 454 35.13 7.35 13.34
CA TYR A 454 34.78 6.30 14.30
C TYR A 454 33.31 6.34 14.70
N PHE A 455 32.81 7.51 15.10
CA PHE A 455 31.46 7.63 15.63
C PHE A 455 30.39 7.42 14.56
N MET A 456 30.53 8.04 13.37
CA MET A 456 29.55 7.91 12.29
C MET A 456 29.32 6.47 11.83
N PRO A 457 30.35 5.66 11.50
CA PRO A 457 30.13 4.26 11.12
C PRO A 457 29.49 3.43 12.22
N ILE A 458 29.87 3.65 13.49
CA ILE A 458 29.31 2.92 14.64
C ILE A 458 27.81 3.29 14.79
N MET A 459 27.50 4.59 14.84
CA MET A 459 26.13 5.09 14.96
C MET A 459 25.25 4.56 13.81
N PHE A 460 25.77 4.61 12.58
CA PHE A 460 25.05 4.14 11.41
C PHE A 460 24.85 2.62 11.45
N THR A 461 25.85 1.85 11.91
CA THR A 461 25.71 0.39 12.11
C THR A 461 24.60 0.08 13.11
N VAL A 462 24.57 0.77 14.25
CA VAL A 462 23.52 0.58 15.26
C VAL A 462 22.14 0.90 14.69
N PHE A 463 22.03 1.97 13.92
CA PHE A 463 20.78 2.31 13.24
C PHE A 463 20.33 1.22 12.25
N MET A 464 21.28 0.65 11.49
CA MET A 464 21.02 -0.38 10.50
C MET A 464 20.60 -1.74 11.09
N LEU A 465 20.82 -1.99 12.39
CA LEU A 465 20.37 -3.21 13.07
C LEU A 465 18.84 -3.37 13.03
N PHE A 466 18.10 -2.25 12.98
CA PHE A 466 16.64 -2.21 13.04
C PHE A 466 15.98 -2.09 11.66
N LEU A 467 16.76 -1.96 10.59
CA LEU A 467 16.24 -1.75 9.25
C LEU A 467 16.23 -3.04 8.42
N PRO A 468 15.36 -3.12 7.40
CA PRO A 468 15.24 -4.30 6.54
C PRO A 468 16.57 -4.76 5.94
N SER A 469 16.78 -6.09 5.91
CA SER A 469 17.98 -6.71 5.34
C SER A 469 18.20 -6.34 3.87
N GLY A 470 17.13 -6.18 3.08
CA GLY A 470 17.21 -5.74 1.70
C GLY A 470 17.80 -4.33 1.54
N LEU A 471 17.47 -3.41 2.46
CA LEU A 471 18.09 -2.07 2.49
C LEU A 471 19.57 -2.15 2.89
N ASN A 472 19.88 -2.96 3.90
CA ASN A 472 21.27 -3.19 4.31
C ASN A 472 22.11 -3.76 3.16
N LEU A 473 21.56 -4.71 2.40
CA LEU A 473 22.19 -5.28 1.21
C LEU A 473 22.47 -4.21 0.16
N TYR A 474 21.48 -3.37 -0.15
CA TYR A 474 21.65 -2.27 -1.11
C TYR A 474 22.76 -1.32 -0.68
N ILE A 475 22.75 -0.85 0.57
CA ILE A 475 23.73 0.12 1.07
C ILE A 475 25.12 -0.51 1.11
N PHE A 476 25.22 -1.79 1.50
CA PHE A 476 26.48 -2.54 1.51
C PHE A 476 27.09 -2.65 0.12
N VAL A 477 26.32 -3.12 -0.86
CA VAL A 477 26.77 -3.23 -2.26
C VAL A 477 27.14 -1.87 -2.84
N ASN A 478 26.32 -0.83 -2.60
CA ASN A 478 26.63 0.54 -3.03
C ASN A 478 27.93 1.07 -2.42
N THR A 479 28.20 0.73 -1.14
CA THR A 479 29.43 1.12 -0.45
C THR A 479 30.65 0.39 -1.03
N LEU A 480 30.53 -0.92 -1.30
CA LEU A 480 31.59 -1.69 -1.97
C LEU A 480 31.92 -1.13 -3.37
N LEU A 481 30.89 -0.84 -4.15
CA LEU A 481 31.07 -0.22 -5.48
C LEU A 481 31.71 1.16 -5.37
N SER A 482 31.40 1.94 -4.31
CA SER A 482 32.04 3.22 -4.04
C SER A 482 33.51 3.06 -3.67
N LEU A 483 33.89 2.04 -2.90
CA LEU A 483 35.25 1.70 -2.58
C LEU A 483 36.06 1.37 -3.86
N VAL A 484 35.50 0.54 -4.73
CA VAL A 484 36.14 0.21 -6.02
C VAL A 484 36.31 1.46 -6.88
N GLN A 485 35.28 2.30 -6.97
CA GLN A 485 35.31 3.56 -7.70
C GLN A 485 36.39 4.52 -7.14
N GLN A 486 36.46 4.68 -5.82
CA GLN A 486 37.48 5.52 -5.17
C GLN A 486 38.88 5.00 -5.40
N TRP A 487 39.07 3.69 -5.28
CA TRP A 487 40.36 3.05 -5.54
C TRP A 487 40.84 3.26 -7.00
N TYR A 488 39.92 3.08 -7.99
CA TYR A 488 40.22 3.34 -9.39
C TYR A 488 40.58 4.79 -9.66
N LEU A 489 39.80 5.74 -9.13
CA LEU A 489 40.04 7.16 -9.32
C LEU A 489 41.34 7.63 -8.65
N ARG A 490 41.70 7.08 -7.48
CA ARG A 490 43.00 7.35 -6.84
C ARG A 490 44.16 6.95 -7.73
N ARG A 491 44.10 5.78 -8.35
CA ARG A 491 45.15 5.35 -9.29
C ARG A 491 45.28 6.26 -10.51
N LYS A 492 44.16 6.72 -11.04
CA LYS A 492 44.11 7.60 -12.22
C LYS A 492 44.56 9.02 -11.94
N PHE A 493 44.28 9.57 -10.75
CA PHE A 493 44.63 10.95 -10.36
C PHE A 493 45.88 11.08 -9.48
N ASN A 494 46.64 10.00 -9.33
CA ASN A 494 47.91 10.01 -8.62
C ASN A 494 49.03 10.69 -9.47
N THR A 495 48.74 11.90 -10.00
CA THR A 495 49.75 12.79 -10.55
C THR A 495 50.41 13.55 -9.38
N PRO A 496 51.74 13.70 -9.41
CA PRO A 496 52.47 14.31 -8.30
C PRO A 496 52.01 15.74 -8.05
N VAL A 497 51.91 16.07 -6.76
CA VAL A 497 51.64 17.42 -6.27
C VAL A 497 52.57 18.43 -6.96
N MET A 498 51.99 19.41 -7.67
CA MET A 498 52.75 20.59 -8.07
C MET A 498 53.27 21.23 -6.80
N LYS A 499 54.61 21.34 -6.66
CA LYS A 499 55.21 22.17 -5.62
C LYS A 499 54.78 23.61 -5.85
N PRO A 500 54.41 24.35 -4.80
CA PRO A 500 54.16 25.79 -4.94
C PRO A 500 55.40 26.49 -5.48
N ALA A 501 55.20 27.34 -6.51
CA ALA A 501 56.22 28.24 -7.01
C ALA A 501 56.47 29.37 -6.00
#